data_3fa64c76f473d1c99241472564649a20
#
_entry.id   3fa64c76f473d1c99241472564649a20
#
_cell.length_a   1.000
_cell.length_b   1.000
_cell.length_c   1.000
_cell.angle_alpha   90.00
_cell.angle_beta   90.00
_cell.angle_gamma   90.00
#
_symmetry.space_group_name_H-M   'P 1'
#
loop_
_entity.id
_entity.type
_entity.pdbx_description
1 polymer ?
#
loop_
_entity_poly.entity_id
_entity_poly.type
_entity_poly.pdbx_seq_one_letter_code
_entity_poly.pdbx_strand_id
1 'polypeptide(L)'
;MSMTKTIEIDGQRVSFRASAAIPRIYRVRFHRDIYKDLSALEKAVGEGSAEGSSLDMLSLELFENIAYIMAKHADPSIPDTPEEWLDGFGTFSIYQVLPQIIELWGLNVQTDVTAKKNLAQLTAR
;
A
#
# COMPACT_ATOMS: atom_id res chain seq x y z
N MET A 1 -1.44 14.80 7.84
CA MET A 1 -1.95 13.91 8.90
C MET A 1 -1.65 12.47 8.54
N SER A 2 -1.14 11.68 9.48
CA SER A 2 -0.84 10.29 9.22
C SER A 2 -2.05 9.40 9.58
N MET A 3 -2.16 8.28 8.89
CA MET A 3 -3.18 7.27 9.17
C MET A 3 -2.49 5.96 9.50
N THR A 4 -2.90 5.35 10.60
CA THR A 4 -2.36 4.07 11.02
C THR A 4 -3.50 3.07 11.15
N LYS A 5 -3.28 1.86 10.65
CA LYS A 5 -4.25 0.77 10.75
C LYS A 5 -3.52 -0.48 11.19
N THR A 6 -4.08 -1.18 12.16
CA THR A 6 -3.55 -2.46 12.60
C THR A 6 -4.38 -3.57 11.99
N ILE A 7 -3.72 -4.49 11.31
CA ILE A 7 -4.34 -5.60 10.60
C ILE A 7 -3.77 -6.89 11.15
N GLU A 8 -4.62 -7.87 11.39
CA GLU A 8 -4.17 -9.18 11.82
C GLU A 8 -3.77 -10.02 10.62
N ILE A 9 -2.54 -10.52 10.64
CA ILE A 9 -1.98 -11.36 9.58
C ILE A 9 -1.37 -12.59 10.27
N ASP A 10 -1.89 -13.78 9.98
CA ASP A 10 -1.41 -15.03 10.59
C ASP A 10 -1.41 -14.97 12.13
N GLY A 11 -2.43 -14.35 12.71
CA GLY A 11 -2.51 -14.21 14.16
C GLY A 11 -1.59 -13.16 14.74
N GLN A 12 -0.85 -12.46 13.92
CA GLN A 12 0.02 -11.37 14.35
C GLN A 12 -0.62 -10.02 14.05
N ARG A 13 -0.51 -9.10 14.97
CA ARG A 13 -1.01 -7.74 14.77
C ARG A 13 0.09 -6.91 14.11
N VAL A 14 -0.18 -6.44 12.91
CA VAL A 14 0.78 -5.65 12.14
C VAL A 14 0.19 -4.27 11.91
N SER A 15 0.93 -3.25 12.30
CA SER A 15 0.50 -1.87 12.09
C SER A 15 1.12 -1.32 10.79
N PHE A 16 0.30 -0.59 10.04
CA PHE A 16 0.71 0.06 8.81
C PHE A 16 0.41 1.54 8.93
N ARG A 17 1.36 2.38 8.57
CA ARG A 17 1.20 3.82 8.65
C ARG A 17 1.38 4.46 7.30
N ALA A 18 0.40 5.29 6.92
CA ALA A 18 0.48 6.12 5.72
C ALA A 18 0.63 7.57 6.16
N SER A 19 1.67 8.24 5.68
CA SER A 19 1.92 9.66 5.96
C SER A 19 2.61 10.29 4.78
N ALA A 20 2.76 11.60 4.81
CA ALA A 20 3.43 12.33 3.74
C ALA A 20 4.90 11.94 3.58
N ALA A 21 5.50 11.33 4.61
CA ALA A 21 6.89 10.88 4.53
C ALA A 21 7.06 9.63 3.69
N ILE A 22 6.03 8.79 3.59
CA ILE A 22 6.13 7.50 2.89
C ILE A 22 6.54 7.63 1.43
N PRO A 23 5.95 8.53 0.62
CA PRO A 23 6.37 8.67 -0.77
C PRO A 23 7.86 8.98 -0.92
N ARG A 24 8.40 9.81 -0.02
CA ARG A 24 9.82 10.13 -0.04
C ARG A 24 10.67 8.92 0.35
N ILE A 25 10.29 8.21 1.41
CA ILE A 25 11.01 7.02 1.87
C ILE A 25 11.02 5.97 0.76
N TYR A 26 9.89 5.75 0.13
CA TYR A 26 9.75 4.79 -0.96
C TYR A 26 10.65 5.16 -2.14
N ARG A 27 10.62 6.43 -2.55
CA ARG A 27 11.44 6.91 -3.66
C ARG A 27 12.94 6.75 -3.37
N VAL A 28 13.35 7.10 -2.17
CA VAL A 28 14.77 7.01 -1.79
C VAL A 28 15.22 5.56 -1.73
N ARG A 29 14.40 4.68 -1.19
CA ARG A 29 14.78 3.29 -0.99
C ARG A 29 14.66 2.45 -2.26
N PHE A 30 13.58 2.63 -3.01
CA PHE A 30 13.27 1.77 -4.15
C PHE A 30 13.42 2.48 -5.50
N HIS A 31 13.67 3.79 -5.50
CA HIS A 31 13.83 4.58 -6.72
C HIS A 31 12.57 4.53 -7.60
N ARG A 32 11.41 4.57 -6.98
CA ARG A 32 10.13 4.48 -7.67
C ARG A 32 9.14 5.49 -7.09
N ASP A 33 8.12 5.81 -7.89
CA ASP A 33 7.03 6.69 -7.49
C ASP A 33 5.90 5.83 -6.90
N ILE A 34 5.65 5.99 -5.61
CA ILE A 34 4.65 5.18 -4.92
C ILE A 34 3.24 5.37 -5.49
N TYR A 35 2.92 6.58 -5.97
CA TYR A 35 1.57 6.84 -6.50
C TYR A 35 1.34 6.11 -7.81
N LYS A 36 2.34 6.02 -8.66
CA LYS A 36 2.26 5.22 -9.87
C LYS A 36 2.11 3.74 -9.55
N ASP A 37 2.86 3.28 -8.57
CA ASP A 37 2.82 1.87 -8.18
C ASP A 37 1.48 1.51 -7.53
N LEU A 38 0.94 2.40 -6.67
CA LEU A 38 -0.38 2.19 -6.08
C LEU A 38 -1.48 2.19 -7.14
N SER A 39 -1.40 3.08 -8.12
CA SER A 39 -2.36 3.09 -9.23
C SER A 39 -2.30 1.79 -10.03
N ALA A 40 -1.10 1.31 -10.30
CA ALA A 40 -0.92 0.06 -11.02
C ALA A 40 -1.49 -1.12 -10.25
N LEU A 41 -1.27 -1.15 -8.93
CA LEU A 41 -1.82 -2.19 -8.07
C LEU A 41 -3.34 -2.15 -8.04
N GLU A 42 -3.91 -0.96 -7.88
CA GLU A 42 -5.36 -0.81 -7.85
C GLU A 42 -5.98 -1.27 -9.17
N LYS A 43 -5.36 -0.91 -10.28
CA LYS A 43 -5.83 -1.34 -11.59
C LYS A 43 -5.76 -2.86 -11.74
N ALA A 44 -4.66 -3.47 -11.31
CA ALA A 44 -4.50 -4.91 -11.40
C ALA A 44 -5.56 -5.64 -10.58
N VAL A 45 -5.85 -5.15 -9.37
CA VAL A 45 -6.89 -5.72 -8.51
C VAL A 45 -8.28 -5.52 -9.14
N GLY A 46 -8.52 -4.32 -9.71
CA GLY A 46 -9.81 -4.01 -10.31
C GLY A 46 -10.10 -4.79 -11.58
N GLU A 47 -9.09 -5.14 -12.35
CA GLU A 47 -9.25 -5.89 -13.60
C GLU A 47 -9.29 -7.39 -13.36
N GLY A 48 -8.70 -7.85 -12.28
CA GLY A 48 -8.63 -9.27 -11.99
C GLY A 48 -9.69 -9.72 -11.02
N SER A 49 -9.57 -10.96 -10.59
CA SER A 49 -10.41 -11.46 -9.52
C SER A 49 -9.93 -10.89 -8.19
N ALA A 50 -10.80 -10.93 -7.20
CA ALA A 50 -10.46 -10.54 -5.85
C ALA A 50 -9.37 -11.43 -5.22
N GLU A 51 -9.00 -12.49 -5.88
CA GLU A 51 -8.04 -13.46 -5.37
C GLU A 51 -6.59 -13.08 -5.67
N GLY A 52 -6.35 -12.01 -6.39
CA GLY A 52 -5.00 -11.60 -6.73
C GLY A 52 -4.31 -12.48 -7.76
N SER A 53 -5.03 -13.42 -8.37
CA SER A 53 -4.45 -14.32 -9.36
C SER A 53 -4.02 -13.59 -10.63
N SER A 54 -4.52 -12.37 -10.83
CA SER A 54 -4.16 -11.54 -11.98
C SER A 54 -2.92 -10.70 -11.71
N LEU A 55 -2.38 -10.72 -10.49
CA LEU A 55 -1.18 -9.94 -10.17
C LEU A 55 0.04 -10.64 -10.78
N ASP A 56 0.79 -9.89 -11.58
CA ASP A 56 2.04 -10.40 -12.11
C ASP A 56 3.17 -10.24 -11.06
N MET A 57 4.35 -10.74 -11.41
CA MET A 57 5.49 -10.71 -10.50
C MET A 57 5.85 -9.29 -10.08
N LEU A 58 5.78 -8.34 -10.99
CA LEU A 58 6.09 -6.95 -10.68
C LEU A 58 5.07 -6.37 -9.70
N SER A 59 3.78 -6.63 -9.93
CA SER A 59 2.74 -6.14 -9.03
C SER A 59 2.89 -6.70 -7.62
N LEU A 60 3.24 -7.98 -7.50
CA LEU A 60 3.48 -8.59 -6.20
C LEU A 60 4.65 -7.92 -5.48
N GLU A 61 5.74 -7.68 -6.19
CA GLU A 61 6.91 -7.01 -5.62
C GLU A 61 6.58 -5.58 -5.18
N LEU A 62 5.85 -4.84 -6.00
CA LEU A 62 5.43 -3.48 -5.66
C LEU A 62 4.60 -3.47 -4.38
N PHE A 63 3.64 -4.37 -4.27
CA PHE A 63 2.82 -4.47 -3.07
C PHE A 63 3.65 -4.81 -1.85
N GLU A 64 4.54 -5.79 -1.95
CA GLU A 64 5.39 -6.20 -0.84
C GLU A 64 6.23 -5.04 -0.32
N ASN A 65 6.82 -4.28 -1.23
CA ASN A 65 7.65 -3.15 -0.86
C ASN A 65 6.85 -2.02 -0.22
N ILE A 66 5.67 -1.73 -0.75
CA ILE A 66 4.79 -0.70 -0.20
C ILE A 66 4.34 -1.10 1.21
N ALA A 67 3.87 -2.33 1.37
CA ALA A 67 3.43 -2.83 2.67
C ALA A 67 4.56 -2.79 3.69
N TYR A 68 5.76 -3.22 3.28
CA TYR A 68 6.92 -3.21 4.15
C TYR A 68 7.27 -1.80 4.64
N ILE A 69 7.32 -0.83 3.74
CA ILE A 69 7.65 0.56 4.10
C ILE A 69 6.62 1.11 5.09
N MET A 70 5.35 0.83 4.86
CA MET A 70 4.30 1.28 5.76
C MET A 70 4.41 0.62 7.14
N ALA A 71 4.73 -0.67 7.17
CA ALA A 71 4.92 -1.40 8.42
C ALA A 71 6.15 -0.91 9.17
N LYS A 72 7.26 -0.70 8.47
CA LYS A 72 8.50 -0.20 9.07
C LYS A 72 8.32 1.20 9.62
N HIS A 73 7.54 2.03 8.94
CA HIS A 73 7.26 3.38 9.40
C HIS A 73 6.38 3.38 10.65
N ALA A 74 5.46 2.40 10.76
CA ALA A 74 4.61 2.26 11.94
C ALA A 74 5.39 1.68 13.12
N ASP A 75 6.31 0.75 12.85
CA ASP A 75 7.05 0.03 13.89
C ASP A 75 8.50 -0.17 13.44
N PRO A 76 9.41 0.73 13.85
CA PRO A 76 10.81 0.65 13.44
C PRO A 76 11.53 -0.62 13.91
N SER A 77 10.93 -1.40 14.82
CA SER A 77 11.56 -2.61 15.34
C SER A 77 11.45 -3.82 14.42
N ILE A 78 10.65 -3.73 13.36
CA ILE A 78 10.55 -4.84 12.41
C ILE A 78 11.85 -4.98 11.61
N PRO A 79 12.07 -6.12 10.92
CA PRO A 79 13.32 -6.32 10.20
C PRO A 79 13.66 -5.21 9.22
N ASP A 80 14.96 -5.08 8.90
CA ASP A 80 15.45 -3.99 8.05
C ASP A 80 15.30 -4.24 6.57
N THR A 81 14.87 -5.44 6.16
CA THR A 81 14.64 -5.77 4.75
C THR A 81 13.25 -6.35 4.56
N PRO A 82 12.65 -6.14 3.38
CA PRO A 82 11.36 -6.75 3.07
C PRO A 82 11.41 -8.28 3.16
N GLU A 83 12.50 -8.89 2.71
CA GLU A 83 12.65 -10.33 2.71
C GLU A 83 12.58 -10.91 4.12
N GLU A 84 13.30 -10.30 5.06
CA GLU A 84 13.28 -10.75 6.45
C GLU A 84 11.91 -10.58 7.08
N TRP A 85 11.25 -9.48 6.76
CA TRP A 85 9.91 -9.19 7.29
C TRP A 85 8.89 -10.19 6.74
N LEU A 86 8.93 -10.42 5.43
CA LEU A 86 8.01 -11.34 4.77
C LEU A 86 8.17 -12.78 5.24
N ASP A 87 9.38 -13.16 5.63
CA ASP A 87 9.66 -14.50 6.12
C ASP A 87 8.88 -14.84 7.39
N GLY A 88 8.38 -13.83 8.09
CA GLY A 88 7.56 -14.03 9.28
C GLY A 88 6.10 -14.38 9.00
N PHE A 89 5.67 -14.42 7.74
CA PHE A 89 4.28 -14.68 7.36
C PHE A 89 4.15 -15.93 6.51
N GLY A 90 2.95 -16.50 6.48
CA GLY A 90 2.64 -17.60 5.57
C GLY A 90 2.67 -17.14 4.12
N THR A 91 2.81 -18.08 3.22
CA THR A 91 3.10 -17.83 1.80
C THR A 91 2.16 -16.82 1.14
N PHE A 92 0.87 -16.86 1.47
CA PHE A 92 -0.11 -16.00 0.80
C PHE A 92 -0.79 -15.01 1.74
N SER A 93 -0.48 -15.07 3.02
CA SER A 93 -1.20 -14.29 4.02
C SER A 93 -1.06 -12.79 3.82
N ILE A 94 0.12 -12.33 3.43
CA ILE A 94 0.37 -10.90 3.25
C ILE A 94 -0.48 -10.31 2.10
N TYR A 95 -0.78 -11.11 1.09
CA TYR A 95 -1.53 -10.60 -0.07
C TYR A 95 -3.00 -10.37 0.24
N GLN A 96 -3.51 -11.00 1.29
CA GLN A 96 -4.91 -10.82 1.70
C GLN A 96 -5.17 -9.40 2.20
N VAL A 97 -4.13 -8.67 2.61
CA VAL A 97 -4.30 -7.32 3.11
C VAL A 97 -4.17 -6.25 2.02
N LEU A 98 -3.89 -6.64 0.78
CA LEU A 98 -3.71 -5.69 -0.31
C LEU A 98 -4.86 -4.68 -0.44
N PRO A 99 -6.13 -5.11 -0.47
CA PRO A 99 -7.22 -4.13 -0.55
C PRO A 99 -7.23 -3.15 0.63
N GLN A 100 -6.87 -3.61 1.81
CA GLN A 100 -6.84 -2.78 3.00
C GLN A 100 -5.69 -1.77 2.95
N ILE A 101 -4.55 -2.15 2.38
CA ILE A 101 -3.41 -1.25 2.20
C ILE A 101 -3.79 -0.14 1.21
N ILE A 102 -4.41 -0.49 0.10
CA ILE A 102 -4.87 0.48 -0.89
C ILE A 102 -5.87 1.43 -0.25
N GLU A 103 -6.81 0.90 0.52
CA GLU A 103 -7.81 1.70 1.21
C GLU A 103 -7.19 2.65 2.23
N LEU A 104 -6.16 2.20 2.94
CA LEU A 104 -5.50 3.01 3.95
C LEU A 104 -4.90 4.28 3.36
N TRP A 105 -4.44 4.22 2.12
CA TRP A 105 -3.95 5.40 1.42
C TRP A 105 -5.06 6.37 1.03
N GLY A 106 -6.33 5.98 1.20
CA GLY A 106 -7.45 6.75 0.69
C GLY A 106 -7.42 6.78 -0.83
N LEU A 107 -6.64 5.90 -1.40
CA LEU A 107 -6.45 5.81 -2.83
C LEU A 107 -7.26 4.64 -3.37
N ASN A 108 -8.49 4.85 -3.33
CA ASN A 108 -9.29 4.44 -4.43
C ASN A 108 -9.00 5.52 -5.49
N VAL A 109 -8.42 5.17 -6.60
CA VAL A 109 -8.05 6.16 -7.62
C VAL A 109 -9.25 6.96 -8.07
N GLN A 110 -10.42 6.34 -8.16
CA GLN A 110 -11.65 7.03 -8.50
C GLN A 110 -12.02 8.05 -7.43
N THR A 111 -11.91 7.68 -6.17
CA THR A 111 -12.22 8.59 -5.06
C THR A 111 -11.29 9.78 -5.06
N ASP A 112 -10.01 9.56 -5.31
CA ASP A 112 -9.04 10.63 -5.36
C ASP A 112 -9.33 11.60 -6.52
N VAL A 113 -9.66 11.07 -7.69
CA VAL A 113 -10.05 11.88 -8.84
C VAL A 113 -11.32 12.66 -8.53
N THR A 114 -12.31 12.03 -7.91
CA THR A 114 -13.56 12.68 -7.54
C THR A 114 -13.30 13.81 -6.54
N ALA A 115 -12.46 13.59 -5.56
CA ALA A 115 -12.12 14.61 -4.57
C ALA A 115 -11.43 15.80 -5.23
N LYS A 116 -10.53 15.58 -6.17
CA LYS A 116 -9.88 16.65 -6.92
C LYS A 116 -10.87 17.43 -7.76
N LYS A 117 -11.80 16.75 -8.41
CA LYS A 117 -12.84 17.41 -9.18
C LYS A 117 -13.73 18.28 -8.30
N ASN A 118 -14.13 17.76 -7.15
CA ASN A 118 -14.97 18.50 -6.22
C ASN A 118 -14.27 19.74 -5.70
N LEU A 119 -12.98 19.63 -5.40
CA LEU A 119 -12.18 20.76 -4.96
C LEU A 119 -12.08 21.80 -6.07
N ALA A 120 -11.85 21.38 -7.30
CA ALA A 120 -11.76 22.29 -8.43
C ALA A 120 -13.08 23.01 -8.66
N GLN A 121 -14.22 22.33 -8.53
CA GLN A 121 -15.53 22.95 -8.66
C GLN A 121 -15.77 23.98 -7.58
N LEU A 122 -15.35 23.71 -6.35
CA LEU A 122 -15.50 24.66 -5.26
C LEU A 122 -14.64 25.90 -5.47
N THR A 123 -13.45 25.73 -5.99
CA THR A 123 -12.53 26.86 -6.22
C THR A 123 -12.84 27.64 -7.48
N ALA A 124 -13.58 27.06 -8.42
CA ALA A 124 -13.95 27.72 -9.67
C ALA A 124 -15.11 28.69 -9.53
N ARG A 125 -15.71 28.79 -8.37
CA ARG A 125 -16.84 29.70 -8.15
C ARG A 125 -16.38 31.11 -7.84
#